data_00b632ec72443601a338fd537efdee21
#
_entry.id   00b632ec72443601a338fd537efdee21
#
_cell.length_a   1.000
_cell.length_b   1.000
_cell.length_c   1.000
_cell.angle_alpha   90.00
_cell.angle_beta   90.00
_cell.angle_gamma   90.00
#
_symmetry.space_group_name_H-M   'P 1'
#
loop_
_entity.id
_entity.type
_entity.pdbx_description
1 polymer ?
#
loop_
_entity_poly.entity_id
_entity_poly.type
_entity_poly.pdbx_seq_one_letter_code
_entity_poly.pdbx_strand_id
1 'polypeptide(L)'
;LPLVQKCYEKKAGNTLSSGVTAVSYFAMGMQESSRGCGWYNGFNIDTYDAAGMNSDAANAISRAAINERIAYFREHPGYAVNFYLHKHLSQWADGTYASRQATLATYGGRSDFLKEVYEGSLASAYIEWGNAWQNVLYLGMLLFCIATVRKRRPGNGSANAAANDDFRFHNICLYTYTGLIAVLGGFLFHTIWEANSRYIFVYSLLLMPYCAAGIHDGLVRLAAWRSNRTLTRHSNS
;
A
#
# COMPACT_ATOMS: atom_id res chain seq x y z
N LEU A 1 1.04 17.87 -20.30
CA LEU A 1 2.44 17.55 -20.60
C LEU A 1 2.77 17.64 -22.10
N PRO A 2 2.03 17.02 -23.07
CA PRO A 2 2.42 17.07 -24.50
C PRO A 2 2.46 18.48 -25.10
N LEU A 3 1.62 19.40 -24.61
CA LEU A 3 1.56 20.77 -25.10
C LEU A 3 2.81 21.57 -24.66
N VAL A 4 3.21 21.41 -23.41
CA VAL A 4 4.41 22.08 -22.86
C VAL A 4 5.66 21.54 -23.54
N GLN A 5 5.74 20.24 -23.74
CA GLN A 5 6.84 19.59 -24.47
C GLN A 5 6.94 20.12 -25.90
N LYS A 6 5.85 20.14 -26.66
CA LYS A 6 5.83 20.69 -28.03
C LYS A 6 6.24 22.17 -28.09
N CYS A 7 5.79 22.98 -27.13
CA CYS A 7 6.19 24.39 -27.04
C CYS A 7 7.69 24.54 -26.77
N TYR A 8 8.24 23.70 -25.91
CA TYR A 8 9.66 23.69 -25.61
C TYR A 8 10.49 23.24 -26.82
N GLU A 9 10.14 22.13 -27.45
CA GLU A 9 10.80 21.58 -28.63
C GLU A 9 10.84 22.62 -29.78
N LYS A 10 9.70 23.29 -30.00
CA LYS A 10 9.60 24.37 -30.99
C LYS A 10 10.51 25.56 -30.68
N LYS A 11 10.71 25.87 -29.40
CA LYS A 11 11.52 27.01 -28.95
C LYS A 11 13.00 26.66 -28.87
N ALA A 12 13.34 25.43 -28.50
CA ALA A 12 14.70 24.93 -28.33
C ALA A 12 15.32 24.39 -29.65
N GLY A 13 14.48 24.12 -30.66
CA GLY A 13 14.93 23.52 -31.93
C GLY A 13 15.35 22.05 -31.83
N ASN A 14 15.12 21.41 -30.67
CA ASN A 14 15.50 20.03 -30.38
C ASN A 14 14.29 19.23 -29.91
N THR A 15 14.19 17.95 -30.30
CA THR A 15 13.22 17.00 -29.75
C THR A 15 13.65 16.53 -28.38
N LEU A 16 12.72 16.57 -27.42
CA LEU A 16 12.96 16.01 -26.11
C LEU A 16 12.77 14.49 -26.11
N SER A 17 13.74 13.76 -25.57
CA SER A 17 13.55 12.36 -25.23
C SER A 17 12.42 12.21 -24.21
N SER A 18 11.66 11.09 -24.28
CA SER A 18 10.62 10.76 -23.30
C SER A 18 11.19 10.48 -21.89
N GLY A 19 12.51 10.50 -21.74
CA GLY A 19 13.19 10.20 -20.47
C GLY A 19 13.08 8.72 -20.07
N VAL A 20 13.24 8.46 -18.79
CA VAL A 20 13.08 7.12 -18.22
C VAL A 20 11.62 6.70 -18.30
N THR A 21 11.35 5.57 -18.93
CA THR A 21 9.98 5.13 -19.24
C THR A 21 9.40 4.23 -18.15
N ALA A 22 8.06 4.10 -18.14
CA ALA A 22 7.34 3.23 -17.21
C ALA A 22 7.79 1.75 -17.28
N VAL A 23 8.21 1.28 -18.46
CA VAL A 23 8.66 -0.10 -18.66
C VAL A 23 9.90 -0.41 -17.83
N SER A 24 10.81 0.56 -17.65
CA SER A 24 12.01 0.38 -16.82
C SER A 24 11.65 0.25 -15.33
N TYR A 25 10.60 0.94 -14.86
CA TYR A 25 10.10 0.77 -13.49
C TYR A 25 9.41 -0.58 -13.28
N PHE A 26 8.71 -1.11 -14.29
CA PHE A 26 8.17 -2.47 -14.23
C PHE A 26 9.28 -3.52 -14.18
N ALA A 27 10.30 -3.39 -15.02
CA ALA A 27 11.45 -4.29 -14.99
C ALA A 27 12.13 -4.28 -13.61
N MET A 28 12.38 -3.08 -13.05
CA MET A 28 12.94 -2.89 -11.72
C MET A 28 12.06 -3.49 -10.61
N GLY A 29 10.74 -3.33 -10.72
CA GLY A 29 9.77 -3.90 -9.78
C GLY A 29 9.74 -5.42 -9.73
N MET A 30 10.36 -6.11 -10.69
CA MET A 30 10.53 -7.57 -10.76
C MET A 30 11.93 -8.05 -10.37
N GLN A 31 12.81 -7.16 -9.94
CA GLN A 31 14.20 -7.46 -9.57
C GLN A 31 14.41 -7.35 -8.07
N GLU A 32 15.49 -7.95 -7.59
CA GLU A 32 15.96 -7.76 -6.22
C GLU A 32 16.74 -6.46 -6.08
N SER A 33 16.76 -5.95 -4.87
CA SER A 33 17.64 -4.87 -4.46
C SER A 33 18.20 -5.14 -3.06
N SER A 34 19.19 -4.37 -2.65
CA SER A 34 19.74 -4.41 -1.29
C SER A 34 18.71 -4.06 -0.21
N ARG A 35 17.59 -3.44 -0.58
CA ARG A 35 16.48 -3.07 0.33
C ARG A 35 15.36 -4.08 0.38
N GLY A 36 15.26 -4.97 -0.61
CA GLY A 36 14.22 -5.99 -0.71
C GLY A 36 13.76 -6.25 -2.14
N CYS A 37 12.87 -7.21 -2.29
CA CYS A 37 12.32 -7.60 -3.58
C CYS A 37 11.51 -6.46 -4.21
N GLY A 38 11.82 -6.10 -5.44
CA GLY A 38 11.13 -5.07 -6.22
C GLY A 38 11.39 -3.62 -5.78
N TRP A 39 12.28 -3.38 -4.80
CA TRP A 39 12.66 -2.05 -4.40
C TRP A 39 13.63 -1.41 -5.39
N TYR A 40 13.72 -0.08 -5.35
CA TYR A 40 14.62 0.69 -6.18
C TYR A 40 16.06 0.15 -6.12
N ASN A 41 16.63 -0.19 -7.28
CA ASN A 41 17.98 -0.71 -7.45
C ASN A 41 18.81 0.06 -8.49
N GLY A 42 18.28 1.16 -9.06
CA GLY A 42 18.95 1.97 -10.07
C GLY A 42 18.68 1.53 -11.52
N PHE A 43 18.17 0.33 -11.75
CA PHE A 43 17.99 -0.27 -13.08
C PHE A 43 17.37 0.68 -14.12
N ASN A 44 16.40 1.48 -13.73
CA ASN A 44 15.71 2.41 -14.60
C ASN A 44 16.61 3.52 -15.15
N ILE A 45 17.49 4.05 -14.31
CA ILE A 45 18.44 5.11 -14.69
C ILE A 45 19.63 4.48 -15.44
N ASP A 46 20.22 3.42 -14.88
CA ASP A 46 21.38 2.74 -15.46
C ASP A 46 21.08 2.24 -16.88
N THR A 47 19.87 1.71 -17.10
CA THR A 47 19.42 1.26 -18.43
C THR A 47 19.25 2.44 -19.40
N TYR A 48 18.72 3.56 -18.93
CA TYR A 48 18.53 4.74 -19.76
C TYR A 48 19.88 5.37 -20.16
N ASP A 49 20.82 5.43 -19.24
CA ASP A 49 22.18 5.95 -19.48
C ASP A 49 22.96 5.00 -20.42
N ALA A 50 22.89 3.69 -20.19
CA ALA A 50 23.50 2.68 -21.07
C ALA A 50 22.92 2.69 -22.49
N ALA A 51 21.66 3.08 -22.64
CA ALA A 51 21.01 3.28 -23.94
C ALA A 51 21.38 4.63 -24.62
N GLY A 52 22.35 5.38 -24.10
CA GLY A 52 22.71 6.71 -24.59
C GLY A 52 21.58 7.72 -24.49
N MET A 53 20.77 7.64 -23.41
CA MET A 53 19.59 8.48 -23.15
C MET A 53 18.49 8.32 -24.22
N ASN A 54 18.49 7.21 -24.93
CA ASN A 54 17.46 6.85 -25.92
C ASN A 54 16.35 6.02 -25.26
N SER A 55 15.15 6.59 -25.16
CA SER A 55 14.00 5.94 -24.53
C SER A 55 13.57 4.65 -25.22
N ASP A 56 13.66 4.56 -26.55
CA ASP A 56 13.23 3.36 -27.29
C ASP A 56 14.22 2.20 -27.09
N ALA A 57 15.52 2.50 -27.11
CA ALA A 57 16.56 1.53 -26.80
C ALA A 57 16.48 1.07 -25.33
N ALA A 58 16.26 1.97 -24.37
CA ALA A 58 16.04 1.64 -22.97
C ALA A 58 14.78 0.79 -22.76
N ASN A 59 13.71 1.06 -23.50
CA ASN A 59 12.50 0.23 -23.50
C ASN A 59 12.76 -1.19 -24.01
N ALA A 60 13.57 -1.34 -25.07
CA ALA A 60 13.91 -2.67 -25.59
C ALA A 60 14.69 -3.50 -24.56
N ILE A 61 15.68 -2.90 -23.90
CA ILE A 61 16.44 -3.55 -22.82
C ILE A 61 15.53 -3.92 -21.65
N SER A 62 14.66 -2.99 -21.23
CA SER A 62 13.75 -3.22 -20.10
C SER A 62 12.73 -4.33 -20.39
N ARG A 63 12.21 -4.41 -21.63
CA ARG A 63 11.31 -5.50 -22.05
C ARG A 63 12.03 -6.86 -22.07
N ALA A 64 13.28 -6.89 -22.50
CA ALA A 64 14.08 -8.11 -22.46
C ALA A 64 14.26 -8.60 -21.01
N ALA A 65 14.60 -7.70 -20.09
CA ALA A 65 14.71 -7.99 -18.67
C ALA A 65 13.39 -8.49 -18.05
N ILE A 66 12.25 -7.91 -18.41
CA ILE A 66 10.91 -8.40 -17.98
C ILE A 66 10.68 -9.83 -18.47
N ASN A 67 10.96 -10.10 -19.74
CA ASN A 67 10.73 -11.43 -20.33
C ASN A 67 11.61 -12.49 -19.66
N GLU A 68 12.88 -12.16 -19.41
CA GLU A 68 13.80 -13.03 -18.66
C GLU A 68 13.29 -13.33 -17.26
N ARG A 69 12.83 -12.31 -16.53
CA ARG A 69 12.27 -12.49 -15.17
C ARG A 69 10.99 -13.32 -15.18
N ILE A 70 10.10 -13.12 -16.15
CA ILE A 70 8.89 -13.95 -16.31
C ILE A 70 9.25 -15.40 -16.59
N ALA A 71 10.24 -15.66 -17.46
CA ALA A 71 10.72 -17.02 -17.73
C ALA A 71 11.27 -17.66 -16.44
N TYR A 72 12.13 -16.96 -15.73
CA TYR A 72 12.69 -17.41 -14.45
C TYR A 72 11.62 -17.73 -13.41
N PHE A 73 10.60 -16.88 -13.25
CA PHE A 73 9.49 -17.13 -12.33
C PHE A 73 8.65 -18.35 -12.71
N ARG A 74 8.48 -18.62 -14.01
CA ARG A 74 7.79 -19.84 -14.50
C ARG A 74 8.57 -21.11 -14.20
N GLU A 75 9.88 -21.06 -14.37
CA GLU A 75 10.78 -22.19 -14.09
C GLU A 75 10.94 -22.43 -12.58
N HIS A 76 10.79 -21.37 -11.76
CA HIS A 76 10.99 -21.40 -10.31
C HIS A 76 9.77 -20.83 -9.56
N PRO A 77 8.60 -21.50 -9.59
CA PRO A 77 7.37 -20.96 -9.03
C PRO A 77 7.43 -20.71 -7.51
N GLY A 78 8.13 -21.56 -6.76
CA GLY A 78 8.35 -21.35 -5.32
C GLY A 78 9.13 -20.07 -5.02
N TYR A 79 10.14 -19.77 -5.83
CA TYR A 79 10.86 -18.50 -5.74
C TYR A 79 9.96 -17.31 -6.10
N ALA A 80 9.13 -17.42 -7.15
CA ALA A 80 8.22 -16.36 -7.54
C ALA A 80 7.24 -15.99 -6.40
N VAL A 81 6.63 -16.99 -5.77
CA VAL A 81 5.75 -16.79 -4.59
C VAL A 81 6.51 -16.09 -3.46
N ASN A 82 7.71 -16.56 -3.14
CA ASN A 82 8.53 -15.98 -2.09
C ASN A 82 8.93 -14.53 -2.40
N PHE A 83 9.30 -14.24 -3.65
CA PHE A 83 9.65 -12.91 -4.13
C PHE A 83 8.49 -11.92 -3.91
N TYR A 84 7.28 -12.26 -4.39
CA TYR A 84 6.12 -11.39 -4.26
C TYR A 84 5.63 -11.26 -2.81
N LEU A 85 5.73 -12.34 -2.03
CA LEU A 85 5.42 -12.28 -0.60
C LEU A 85 6.34 -11.29 0.13
N HIS A 86 7.66 -11.41 -0.05
CA HIS A 86 8.63 -10.47 0.54
C HIS A 86 8.45 -9.05 0.00
N LYS A 87 8.17 -8.89 -1.29
CA LYS A 87 7.88 -7.59 -1.88
C LYS A 87 6.72 -6.89 -1.19
N HIS A 88 5.59 -7.59 -1.00
CA HIS A 88 4.44 -7.03 -0.32
C HIS A 88 4.66 -6.82 1.18
N LEU A 89 5.28 -7.78 1.86
CA LEU A 89 5.60 -7.64 3.29
C LEU A 89 6.49 -6.43 3.54
N SER A 90 7.53 -6.24 2.75
CA SER A 90 8.44 -5.09 2.90
C SER A 90 7.78 -3.74 2.66
N GLN A 91 6.70 -3.69 1.89
CA GLN A 91 5.93 -2.46 1.67
C GLN A 91 4.87 -2.22 2.73
N TRP A 92 4.05 -3.27 3.00
CA TRP A 92 2.81 -3.16 3.77
C TRP A 92 3.01 -3.42 5.27
N ALA A 93 4.18 -3.91 5.70
CA ALA A 93 4.50 -4.16 7.10
C ALA A 93 5.50 -3.16 7.71
N ASP A 94 5.84 -2.08 7.00
CA ASP A 94 6.70 -1.01 7.51
C ASP A 94 5.85 0.17 8.02
N GLY A 95 5.61 0.21 9.32
CA GLY A 95 4.85 1.28 9.97
C GLY A 95 5.55 2.63 10.01
N THR A 96 6.82 2.71 9.59
CA THR A 96 7.56 3.97 9.44
C THR A 96 7.40 4.59 8.05
N TYR A 97 6.82 3.85 7.10
CA TYR A 97 6.63 4.28 5.71
C TYR A 97 7.91 4.78 5.04
N ALA A 98 9.02 4.09 5.26
CA ALA A 98 10.37 4.47 4.81
C ALA A 98 10.81 5.89 5.20
N SER A 99 10.16 6.55 6.15
CA SER A 99 10.51 7.92 6.57
C SER A 99 11.94 8.01 7.08
N ARG A 100 12.39 6.97 7.80
CA ARG A 100 13.76 6.86 8.30
C ARG A 100 14.76 6.82 7.16
N GLN A 101 14.59 5.92 6.19
CA GLN A 101 15.49 5.78 5.04
C GLN A 101 15.48 7.03 4.15
N ALA A 102 14.31 7.60 3.90
CA ALA A 102 14.17 8.80 3.09
C ALA A 102 14.86 10.00 3.74
N THR A 103 14.75 10.14 5.07
CA THR A 103 15.39 11.25 5.81
C THR A 103 16.89 11.06 5.91
N LEU A 104 17.38 9.84 6.11
CA LEU A 104 18.82 9.55 6.19
C LEU A 104 19.53 9.80 4.85
N ALA A 105 18.86 9.52 3.73
CA ALA A 105 19.45 9.69 2.40
C ALA A 105 19.62 11.17 1.97
N THR A 106 18.93 12.10 2.63
CA THR A 106 18.70 13.42 2.02
C THR A 106 19.46 14.57 2.70
N TYR A 107 20.02 14.46 3.93
CA TYR A 107 20.45 15.69 4.64
C TYR A 107 21.64 15.60 5.59
N GLY A 108 22.62 16.52 5.34
CA GLY A 108 23.58 17.00 6.34
C GLY A 108 23.06 18.20 7.10
N GLY A 109 22.07 18.31 7.78
CA GLY A 109 21.54 19.51 8.49
C GLY A 109 20.41 19.21 9.48
N ARG A 110 20.32 17.95 9.92
CA ARG A 110 19.29 17.51 10.87
C ARG A 110 19.57 18.01 12.28
N SER A 111 18.50 18.38 13.01
CA SER A 111 18.62 18.64 14.44
C SER A 111 19.08 17.38 15.18
N ASP A 112 19.74 17.55 16.32
CA ASP A 112 20.23 16.41 17.11
C ASP A 112 19.07 15.54 17.61
N PHE A 113 17.90 16.12 17.86
CA PHE A 113 16.69 15.36 18.18
C PHE A 113 16.28 14.41 17.05
N LEU A 114 16.28 14.86 15.79
CA LEU A 114 15.96 14.00 14.65
C LEU A 114 17.01 12.90 14.43
N LYS A 115 18.28 13.17 14.72
CA LYS A 115 19.31 12.12 14.70
C LYS A 115 19.02 11.05 15.74
N GLU A 116 18.65 11.43 16.97
CA GLU A 116 18.28 10.47 18.00
C GLU A 116 17.07 9.62 17.61
N VAL A 117 16.04 10.22 17.00
CA VAL A 117 14.83 9.51 16.56
C VAL A 117 15.09 8.55 15.39
N TYR A 118 15.98 8.89 14.46
CA TYR A 118 16.17 8.08 13.26
C TYR A 118 17.37 7.13 13.32
N GLU A 119 18.42 7.48 14.06
CA GLU A 119 19.69 6.76 14.10
C GLU A 119 20.15 6.38 15.53
N GLY A 120 19.69 7.14 16.54
CA GLY A 120 20.14 7.04 17.91
C GLY A 120 19.28 6.12 18.79
N SER A 121 19.28 6.42 20.07
CA SER A 121 18.62 5.61 21.12
C SER A 121 17.08 5.52 20.97
N LEU A 122 16.45 6.51 20.37
CA LEU A 122 14.99 6.55 20.14
C LEU A 122 14.55 5.81 18.87
N ALA A 123 15.47 5.33 18.04
CA ALA A 123 15.13 4.73 16.75
C ALA A 123 14.27 3.46 16.87
N SER A 124 14.57 2.59 17.84
CA SER A 124 13.77 1.39 18.10
C SER A 124 12.36 1.74 18.56
N ALA A 125 12.23 2.67 19.50
CA ALA A 125 10.93 3.11 19.98
C ALA A 125 10.08 3.73 18.89
N TYR A 126 10.69 4.51 17.98
CA TYR A 126 10.01 5.07 16.82
C TYR A 126 9.49 3.99 15.84
N ILE A 127 10.32 2.98 15.55
CA ILE A 127 9.92 1.85 14.69
C ILE A 127 8.79 1.05 15.34
N GLU A 128 8.92 0.70 16.63
CA GLU A 128 7.90 -0.05 17.36
C GLU A 128 6.58 0.71 17.45
N TRP A 129 6.62 2.03 17.68
CA TRP A 129 5.43 2.87 17.66
C TRP A 129 4.74 2.87 16.30
N GLY A 130 5.49 3.02 15.21
CA GLY A 130 4.96 2.97 13.86
C GLY A 130 4.32 1.61 13.54
N ASN A 131 4.99 0.52 13.91
CA ASN A 131 4.48 -0.84 13.72
C ASN A 131 3.24 -1.11 14.57
N ALA A 132 3.20 -0.64 15.82
CA ALA A 132 2.02 -0.76 16.68
C ALA A 132 0.81 -0.02 16.09
N TRP A 133 1.01 1.21 15.60
CA TRP A 133 -0.01 1.98 14.88
C TRP A 133 -0.54 1.24 13.67
N GLN A 134 0.32 0.68 12.85
CA GLN A 134 -0.05 -0.08 11.65
C GLN A 134 -0.82 -1.36 12.00
N ASN A 135 -0.42 -2.05 13.06
CA ASN A 135 -1.15 -3.22 13.58
C ASN A 135 -2.57 -2.85 14.05
N VAL A 136 -2.74 -1.70 14.73
CA VAL A 136 -4.08 -1.19 15.10
C VAL A 136 -4.92 -0.91 13.86
N LEU A 137 -4.33 -0.30 12.82
CA LEU A 137 -5.01 -0.04 11.55
C LEU A 137 -5.52 -1.34 10.90
N TYR A 138 -4.69 -2.34 10.80
CA TYR A 138 -5.05 -3.63 10.19
C TYR A 138 -6.05 -4.42 11.04
N LEU A 139 -5.90 -4.40 12.36
CA LEU A 139 -6.89 -5.01 13.27
C LEU A 139 -8.26 -4.35 13.13
N GLY A 140 -8.32 -3.01 13.09
CA GLY A 140 -9.56 -2.29 12.90
C GLY A 140 -10.21 -2.61 11.54
N MET A 141 -9.40 -2.74 10.48
CA MET A 141 -9.88 -3.20 9.17
C MET A 141 -10.45 -4.61 9.21
N LEU A 142 -9.78 -5.54 9.89
CA LEU A 142 -10.29 -6.90 10.08
C LEU A 142 -11.66 -6.90 10.80
N LEU A 143 -11.76 -6.11 11.86
CA LEU A 143 -13.03 -5.95 12.61
C LEU A 143 -14.13 -5.37 11.71
N PHE A 144 -13.82 -4.38 10.88
CA PHE A 144 -14.75 -3.81 9.90
C PHE A 144 -15.24 -4.87 8.90
N CYS A 145 -14.34 -5.67 8.35
CA CYS A 145 -14.68 -6.75 7.43
C CYS A 145 -15.61 -7.77 8.09
N ILE A 146 -15.28 -8.20 9.33
CA ILE A 146 -16.11 -9.13 10.10
C ILE A 146 -17.50 -8.54 10.37
N ALA A 147 -17.60 -7.28 10.76
CA ALA A 147 -18.86 -6.59 11.00
C ALA A 147 -19.72 -6.52 9.73
N THR A 148 -19.10 -6.20 8.59
CA THR A 148 -19.78 -6.09 7.29
C THR A 148 -20.33 -7.44 6.81
N VAL A 149 -19.56 -8.52 6.93
CA VAL A 149 -20.00 -9.88 6.57
C VAL A 149 -21.16 -10.34 7.46
N ARG A 150 -21.10 -10.04 8.77
CA ARG A 150 -22.17 -10.40 9.70
C ARG A 150 -23.48 -9.66 9.44
N LYS A 151 -23.42 -8.37 9.09
CA LYS A 151 -24.61 -7.56 8.75
C LYS A 151 -25.32 -8.05 7.48
N ARG A 152 -24.62 -8.71 6.56
CA ARG A 152 -25.19 -9.27 5.33
C ARG A 152 -25.93 -10.60 5.52
N ARG A 153 -25.83 -11.25 6.68
CA ARG A 153 -26.61 -12.47 6.94
C ARG A 153 -28.08 -12.06 7.18
N PRO A 154 -29.03 -12.49 6.34
CA PRO A 154 -30.44 -12.15 6.51
C PRO A 154 -30.93 -12.74 7.83
N GLY A 155 -31.16 -11.91 8.83
CA GLY A 155 -31.99 -12.24 9.97
C GLY A 155 -33.45 -12.21 9.52
N ASN A 156 -34.29 -13.08 10.07
CA ASN A 156 -35.74 -13.17 9.84
C ASN A 156 -36.47 -11.87 10.29
N GLY A 157 -36.27 -10.77 9.60
CA GLY A 157 -36.88 -9.46 9.83
C GLY A 157 -37.86 -9.11 8.71
N SER A 158 -39.01 -8.54 9.09
CA SER A 158 -40.12 -8.13 8.24
C SER A 158 -39.73 -7.45 6.93
N ALA A 159 -40.31 -7.91 5.81
CA ALA A 159 -40.03 -7.48 4.44
C ALA A 159 -40.22 -5.98 4.17
N ASN A 160 -40.96 -5.22 5.00
CA ASN A 160 -41.23 -3.79 4.80
C ASN A 160 -40.15 -2.86 5.39
N ALA A 161 -39.30 -3.32 6.31
CA ALA A 161 -38.13 -2.60 6.78
C ALA A 161 -36.97 -2.71 5.76
N ALA A 162 -36.94 -3.78 4.99
CA ALA A 162 -35.87 -4.09 4.04
C ALA A 162 -35.80 -3.09 2.85
N ALA A 163 -36.93 -2.59 2.36
CA ALA A 163 -36.94 -1.75 1.14
C ALA A 163 -36.41 -0.33 1.38
N ASN A 164 -36.65 0.29 2.55
CA ASN A 164 -36.09 1.61 2.90
C ASN A 164 -34.64 1.53 3.38
N ASP A 165 -34.25 0.42 4.00
CA ASP A 165 -32.86 0.14 4.37
C ASP A 165 -32.03 -0.20 3.13
N ASP A 166 -32.59 -0.83 2.11
CA ASP A 166 -31.88 -1.23 0.88
C ASP A 166 -31.42 -0.01 0.07
N PHE A 167 -32.24 1.05 -0.05
CA PHE A 167 -31.85 2.27 -0.75
C PHE A 167 -30.79 3.08 0.00
N ARG A 168 -30.91 3.21 1.32
CA ARG A 168 -29.87 3.82 2.18
C ARG A 168 -28.60 2.99 2.17
N PHE A 169 -28.73 1.67 2.21
CA PHE A 169 -27.61 0.75 2.22
C PHE A 169 -26.87 0.78 0.87
N HIS A 170 -27.57 0.88 -0.25
CA HIS A 170 -26.95 0.94 -1.59
C HIS A 170 -26.10 2.19 -1.78
N ASN A 171 -26.59 3.35 -1.37
CA ASN A 171 -25.84 4.62 -1.47
C ASN A 171 -24.66 4.68 -0.50
N ILE A 172 -24.82 4.24 0.75
CA ILE A 172 -23.72 4.13 1.73
C ILE A 172 -22.67 3.11 1.24
N CYS A 173 -23.09 1.99 0.62
CA CYS A 173 -22.18 0.98 0.10
C CYS A 173 -21.28 1.53 -1.00
N LEU A 174 -21.78 2.31 -1.95
CA LEU A 174 -20.97 2.81 -3.07
C LEU A 174 -19.82 3.71 -2.56
N TYR A 175 -20.12 4.67 -1.68
CA TYR A 175 -19.10 5.55 -1.10
C TYR A 175 -18.17 4.80 -0.14
N THR A 176 -18.71 3.85 0.61
CA THR A 176 -17.92 3.03 1.55
C THR A 176 -16.89 2.16 0.84
N TYR A 177 -17.20 1.60 -0.32
CA TYR A 177 -16.25 0.72 -1.02
C TYR A 177 -15.26 1.46 -1.91
N THR A 178 -15.46 2.73 -2.25
CA THR A 178 -14.55 3.49 -3.12
C THR A 178 -13.12 3.51 -2.55
N GLY A 179 -12.97 3.79 -1.26
CA GLY A 179 -11.65 3.79 -0.62
C GLY A 179 -10.99 2.40 -0.60
N LEU A 180 -11.78 1.35 -0.36
CA LEU A 180 -11.28 -0.03 -0.39
C LEU A 180 -10.88 -0.47 -1.81
N ILE A 181 -11.62 -0.05 -2.82
CA ILE A 181 -11.29 -0.29 -4.24
C ILE A 181 -9.98 0.42 -4.59
N ALA A 182 -9.79 1.67 -4.12
CA ALA A 182 -8.55 2.40 -4.33
C ALA A 182 -7.36 1.70 -3.66
N VAL A 183 -7.53 1.20 -2.43
CA VAL A 183 -6.49 0.42 -1.73
C VAL A 183 -6.17 -0.88 -2.45
N LEU A 184 -7.20 -1.62 -2.90
CA LEU A 184 -7.01 -2.85 -3.68
C LEU A 184 -6.31 -2.56 -5.01
N GLY A 185 -6.72 -1.50 -5.72
CA GLY A 185 -6.07 -1.05 -6.94
C GLY A 185 -4.59 -0.71 -6.71
N GLY A 186 -4.29 0.00 -5.63
CA GLY A 186 -2.92 0.29 -5.21
C GLY A 186 -2.12 -0.97 -4.88
N PHE A 187 -2.70 -1.93 -4.18
CA PHE A 187 -2.07 -3.21 -3.89
C PHE A 187 -1.70 -3.96 -5.19
N LEU A 188 -2.64 -4.07 -6.13
CA LEU A 188 -2.42 -4.70 -7.43
C LEU A 188 -1.39 -3.95 -8.28
N PHE A 189 -1.45 -2.61 -8.28
CA PHE A 189 -0.47 -1.78 -8.97
C PHE A 189 0.95 -2.02 -8.45
N HIS A 190 1.14 -2.03 -7.14
CA HIS A 190 2.45 -2.26 -6.53
C HIS A 190 2.93 -3.72 -6.60
N THR A 191 2.11 -4.66 -7.06
CA THR A 191 2.57 -6.00 -7.41
C THR A 191 3.54 -5.94 -8.58
N ILE A 192 3.27 -5.10 -9.58
CA ILE A 192 4.09 -4.98 -10.81
C ILE A 192 5.04 -3.78 -10.79
N TRP A 193 4.69 -2.69 -10.10
CA TRP A 193 5.50 -1.48 -9.99
C TRP A 193 6.61 -1.62 -8.94
N GLU A 194 7.55 -0.66 -8.92
CA GLU A 194 8.56 -0.51 -7.87
C GLU A 194 7.93 -0.60 -6.47
N ALA A 195 8.56 -1.34 -5.58
CA ALA A 195 8.18 -1.42 -4.17
C ALA A 195 8.77 -0.28 -3.35
N ASN A 196 7.92 0.36 -2.53
CA ASN A 196 8.38 1.32 -1.53
C ASN A 196 7.28 1.53 -0.48
N SER A 197 7.60 1.39 0.81
CA SER A 197 6.61 1.54 1.88
C SER A 197 6.04 2.96 1.99
N ARG A 198 6.75 4.01 1.56
CA ARG A 198 6.22 5.38 1.53
C ARG A 198 4.98 5.54 0.65
N TYR A 199 4.82 4.72 -0.39
CA TYR A 199 3.62 4.74 -1.24
C TYR A 199 2.39 4.23 -0.50
N ILE A 200 2.59 3.38 0.51
CA ILE A 200 1.51 2.78 1.30
C ILE A 200 0.89 3.77 2.29
N PHE A 201 1.59 4.84 2.63
CA PHE A 201 1.09 5.87 3.54
C PHE A 201 -0.28 6.44 3.12
N VAL A 202 -0.46 6.74 1.83
CA VAL A 202 -1.75 7.25 1.31
C VAL A 202 -2.87 6.23 1.48
N TYR A 203 -2.60 4.96 1.23
CA TYR A 203 -3.59 3.89 1.42
C TYR A 203 -3.92 3.69 2.90
N SER A 204 -2.94 3.85 3.79
CA SER A 204 -3.17 3.81 5.24
C SER A 204 -4.12 4.92 5.70
N LEU A 205 -3.99 6.14 5.16
CA LEU A 205 -4.95 7.22 5.41
C LEU A 205 -6.37 6.86 4.93
N LEU A 206 -6.50 6.24 3.75
CA LEU A 206 -7.78 5.79 3.22
C LEU A 206 -8.41 4.66 4.06
N LEU A 207 -7.60 3.86 4.76
CA LEU A 207 -8.07 2.79 5.64
C LEU A 207 -8.53 3.29 7.02
N MET A 208 -8.11 4.47 7.48
CA MET A 208 -8.44 4.99 8.82
C MET A 208 -9.94 5.03 9.14
N PRO A 209 -10.83 5.55 8.26
CA PRO A 209 -12.26 5.58 8.56
C PRO A 209 -12.86 4.18 8.77
N TYR A 210 -12.41 3.21 7.99
CA TYR A 210 -12.86 1.81 8.12
C TYR A 210 -12.33 1.16 9.39
N CYS A 211 -11.07 1.43 9.74
CA CYS A 211 -10.48 1.00 11.00
C CYS A 211 -11.29 1.55 12.19
N ALA A 212 -11.58 2.85 12.20
CA ALA A 212 -12.37 3.47 13.26
C ALA A 212 -13.77 2.86 13.39
N ALA A 213 -14.46 2.62 12.26
CA ALA A 213 -15.76 1.97 12.24
C ALA A 213 -15.71 0.52 12.75
N GLY A 214 -14.67 -0.24 12.39
CA GLY A 214 -14.47 -1.60 12.85
C GLY A 214 -14.21 -1.70 14.34
N ILE A 215 -13.34 -0.83 14.88
CA ILE A 215 -13.06 -0.75 16.32
C ILE A 215 -14.33 -0.35 17.09
N HIS A 216 -15.06 0.66 16.61
CA HIS A 216 -16.31 1.08 17.24
C HIS A 216 -17.33 -0.08 17.32
N ASP A 217 -17.62 -0.77 16.22
CA ASP A 217 -18.53 -1.92 16.21
C ASP A 217 -18.06 -3.04 17.16
N GLY A 218 -16.75 -3.31 17.18
CA GLY A 218 -16.13 -4.26 18.11
C GLY A 218 -16.34 -3.89 19.58
N LEU A 219 -16.16 -2.64 19.96
CA LEU A 219 -16.33 -2.12 21.32
C LEU A 219 -17.81 -2.19 21.76
N VAL A 220 -18.74 -1.79 20.89
CA VAL A 220 -20.18 -1.88 21.16
C VAL A 220 -20.61 -3.32 21.44
N ARG A 221 -20.14 -4.28 20.63
CA ARG A 221 -20.43 -5.70 20.83
C ARG A 221 -19.83 -6.25 22.12
N LEU A 222 -18.62 -5.85 22.45
CA LEU A 222 -17.97 -6.24 23.70
C LEU A 222 -18.75 -5.74 24.92
N ALA A 223 -19.21 -4.49 24.88
CA ALA A 223 -20.04 -3.90 25.94
C ALA A 223 -21.37 -4.66 26.10
N ALA A 224 -22.07 -4.95 25.01
CA ALA A 224 -23.31 -5.71 25.03
C ALA A 224 -23.11 -7.13 25.59
N TRP A 225 -22.03 -7.81 25.19
CA TRP A 225 -21.69 -9.12 25.71
C TRP A 225 -21.41 -9.12 27.23
N ARG A 226 -20.70 -8.10 27.74
CA ARG A 226 -20.43 -7.93 29.17
C ARG A 226 -21.73 -7.72 29.95
N SER A 227 -22.62 -6.84 29.45
CA SER A 227 -23.92 -6.57 30.08
C SER A 227 -24.79 -7.85 30.19
N ASN A 228 -24.87 -8.63 29.12
CA ASN A 228 -25.66 -9.87 29.13
C ASN A 228 -25.09 -10.91 30.12
N ARG A 229 -23.76 -10.99 30.29
CA ARG A 229 -23.15 -11.89 31.28
C ARG A 229 -23.43 -11.49 32.72
N THR A 230 -23.54 -10.19 33.01
CA THR A 230 -23.88 -9.71 34.36
C THR A 230 -25.33 -10.04 34.71
N LEU A 231 -26.27 -9.89 33.76
CA LEU A 231 -27.67 -10.21 33.93
C LEU A 231 -27.89 -11.72 34.17
N THR A 232 -27.22 -12.61 33.43
CA THR A 232 -27.34 -14.06 33.62
C THR A 232 -26.71 -14.53 34.94
N ARG A 233 -25.75 -13.86 35.51
CA ARG A 233 -25.20 -14.17 36.84
C ARG A 233 -26.16 -13.81 37.97
N HIS A 234 -26.93 -12.71 37.84
CA HIS A 234 -27.90 -12.28 38.84
C HIS A 234 -29.24 -13.08 38.78
N SER A 235 -29.54 -13.73 37.65
CA SER A 235 -30.73 -14.58 37.54
C SER A 235 -30.52 -16.01 38.08
N ASN A 236 -29.29 -16.44 38.32
CA ASN A 236 -28.90 -17.75 38.80
C ASN A 236 -28.41 -17.75 40.28
N SER A 237 -28.47 -16.62 40.94
CA SER A 237 -28.27 -16.44 42.39
C SER A 237 -29.58 -16.19 43.10
#